data_02c79ab4a8c3fd1f2887f303b2039641
#
_entry.id   02c79ab4a8c3fd1f2887f303b2039641
#
_cell.length_a   1.000
_cell.length_b   1.000
_cell.length_c   1.000
_cell.angle_alpha   90.00
_cell.angle_beta   90.00
_cell.angle_gamma   90.00
#
_symmetry.space_group_name_H-M   'P 1'
#
loop_
_entity.id
_entity.type
_entity.pdbx_description
1 polymer ?
#
loop_
_entity_poly.entity_id
_entity_poly.type
_entity_poly.pdbx_seq_one_letter_code
_entity_poly.pdbx_strand_id
1 'polypeptide(L)'
;NSSNQYDCLLMEFKELENELNRFGKYVIQQSRTRLTKGKHNASKELYNSLGYFVDKTSQGYKISFDMEDYGMFQDRGVKGVKSNYLENRNSPFSYKPNSNLVGLEYHTGVFSKFASRVKLQPRNKKGQFGTYKTMGYILANSIKNKGIKASMFFTKPFERAFDRLPEDMADKLIEDITKNI
;
A
#
# COMPACT_ATOMS: atom_id res chain seq x y z
N ASN A 1 -34.60 26.98 32.08
CA ASN A 1 -33.20 26.69 32.38
C ASN A 1 -32.82 25.26 31.94
N SER A 2 -32.92 24.94 30.67
CA SER A 2 -32.59 23.62 30.10
C SER A 2 -31.57 23.71 28.95
N SER A 3 -30.84 24.82 28.84
CA SER A 3 -29.87 25.05 27.77
C SER A 3 -28.41 24.67 28.10
N ASN A 4 -28.12 24.32 29.35
CA ASN A 4 -26.73 24.04 29.78
C ASN A 4 -26.36 22.54 29.84
N GLN A 5 -27.26 21.62 29.45
CA GLN A 5 -26.97 20.19 29.57
C GLN A 5 -26.47 19.56 28.27
N TYR A 6 -26.54 20.26 27.14
CA TYR A 6 -26.07 19.76 25.84
C TYR A 6 -24.72 20.30 25.39
N ASP A 7 -24.20 21.36 26.02
CA ASP A 7 -22.90 21.94 25.69
C ASP A 7 -21.70 21.11 26.24
N CYS A 8 -21.93 20.20 27.16
CA CYS A 8 -20.88 19.36 27.71
C CYS A 8 -20.51 18.15 26.80
N LEU A 9 -21.20 17.96 25.67
CA LEU A 9 -21.02 16.83 24.75
C LEU A 9 -20.13 17.15 23.54
N LEU A 10 -19.60 18.37 23.43
CA LEU A 10 -18.71 18.76 22.34
C LEU A 10 -17.30 19.11 22.86
N MET A 11 -16.73 18.25 23.69
CA MET A 11 -15.29 18.30 23.88
C MET A 11 -14.60 18.10 22.52
N GLU A 12 -13.99 19.17 22.02
CA GLU A 12 -13.16 19.08 20.83
C GLU A 12 -11.81 18.46 21.21
N PHE A 13 -11.62 17.19 20.89
CA PHE A 13 -10.34 16.50 21.06
C PHE A 13 -9.41 16.84 19.90
N LYS A 14 -9.02 18.11 19.85
CA LYS A 14 -8.25 18.69 18.74
C LYS A 14 -6.82 18.14 18.69
N GLU A 15 -6.18 17.95 19.83
CA GLU A 15 -4.82 17.41 19.88
C GLU A 15 -4.82 15.93 19.49
N LEU A 16 -5.84 15.19 19.86
CA LEU A 16 -6.03 13.81 19.43
C LEU A 16 -6.22 13.70 17.91
N GLU A 17 -7.03 14.57 17.32
CA GLU A 17 -7.20 14.66 15.87
C GLU A 17 -5.90 15.02 15.15
N ASN A 18 -5.14 15.97 15.70
CA ASN A 18 -3.84 16.37 15.19
C ASN A 18 -2.84 15.21 15.20
N GLU A 19 -2.85 14.37 16.25
CA GLU A 19 -1.97 13.21 16.33
C GLU A 19 -2.34 12.13 15.31
N LEU A 20 -3.63 11.87 15.11
CA LEU A 20 -4.08 10.95 14.04
C LEU A 20 -3.69 11.45 12.65
N ASN A 21 -3.79 12.76 12.39
CA ASN A 21 -3.32 13.36 11.15
C ASN A 21 -1.80 13.23 10.99
N ARG A 22 -1.03 13.41 12.05
CA ARG A 22 0.42 13.21 12.06
C ARG A 22 0.78 11.75 11.73
N PHE A 23 0.10 10.81 12.37
CA PHE A 23 0.24 9.38 12.09
C PHE A 23 -0.05 9.05 10.63
N GLY A 24 -1.21 9.46 10.09
CA GLY A 24 -1.59 9.22 8.70
C GLY A 24 -0.58 9.79 7.71
N LYS A 25 -0.17 11.04 7.92
CA LYS A 25 0.85 11.72 7.11
C LYS A 25 2.19 10.98 7.12
N TYR A 26 2.64 10.53 8.28
CA TYR A 26 3.87 9.75 8.42
C TYR A 26 3.80 8.44 7.63
N VAL A 27 2.72 7.66 7.81
CA VAL A 27 2.53 6.39 7.10
C VAL A 27 2.59 6.60 5.58
N ILE A 28 1.86 7.58 5.04
CA ILE A 28 1.85 7.88 3.60
C ILE A 28 3.23 8.30 3.09
N GLN A 29 3.92 9.20 3.80
CA GLN A 29 5.26 9.65 3.40
C GLN A 29 6.28 8.50 3.36
N GLN A 30 6.27 7.63 4.38
CA GLN A 30 7.16 6.48 4.44
C GLN A 30 6.83 5.44 3.37
N SER A 31 5.55 5.22 3.10
CA SER A 31 5.07 4.33 2.05
C SER A 31 5.54 4.79 0.67
N ARG A 32 5.37 6.07 0.37
CA ARG A 32 5.87 6.70 -0.87
C ARG A 32 7.39 6.60 -1.02
N THR A 33 8.12 6.80 0.08
CA THR A 33 9.58 6.65 0.10
C THR A 33 10.00 5.22 -0.22
N ARG A 34 9.31 4.22 0.34
CA ARG A 34 9.59 2.80 0.07
C ARG A 34 9.27 2.39 -1.36
N LEU A 35 8.14 2.85 -1.92
CA LEU A 35 7.81 2.64 -3.33
C LEU A 35 8.91 3.18 -4.24
N THR A 36 9.44 4.36 -3.95
CA THR A 36 10.50 4.99 -4.74
C THR A 36 11.80 4.22 -4.62
N LYS A 37 12.25 3.89 -3.40
CA LYS A 37 13.47 3.10 -3.15
C LYS A 37 13.39 1.69 -3.74
N GLY A 38 12.22 1.06 -3.68
CA GLY A 38 11.95 -0.26 -4.24
C GLY A 38 11.83 -0.29 -5.77
N LYS A 39 11.88 0.84 -6.45
CA LYS A 39 11.64 0.97 -7.90
C LYS A 39 10.28 0.42 -8.35
N HIS A 40 9.27 0.50 -7.47
CA HIS A 40 7.90 0.05 -7.74
C HIS A 40 6.99 1.15 -8.33
N ASN A 41 7.57 2.23 -8.81
CA ASN A 41 6.89 3.46 -9.28
C ASN A 41 6.87 3.63 -10.80
N ALA A 42 6.73 2.56 -11.59
CA ALA A 42 6.81 2.65 -13.04
C ALA A 42 5.79 3.63 -13.67
N SER A 43 4.56 3.68 -13.17
CA SER A 43 3.52 4.63 -13.63
C SER A 43 3.23 5.76 -12.63
N LYS A 44 3.73 5.69 -11.42
CA LYS A 44 3.42 6.55 -10.26
C LYS A 44 1.93 6.57 -9.86
N GLU A 45 1.08 5.78 -10.48
CA GLU A 45 -0.35 5.70 -10.12
C GLU A 45 -0.53 5.31 -8.66
N LEU A 46 0.08 4.20 -8.22
CA LEU A 46 0.03 3.78 -6.81
C LEU A 46 0.63 4.83 -5.85
N TYR A 47 1.72 5.49 -6.24
CA TYR A 47 2.32 6.55 -5.43
C TYR A 47 1.37 7.74 -5.25
N ASN A 48 0.66 8.13 -6.32
CA ASN A 48 -0.24 9.27 -6.31
C ASN A 48 -1.57 8.96 -5.62
N SER A 49 -2.04 7.71 -5.70
CA SER A 49 -3.31 7.29 -5.07
C SER A 49 -3.22 7.12 -3.55
N LEU A 50 -1.99 7.00 -3.00
CA LEU A 50 -1.84 6.86 -1.55
C LEU A 50 -2.38 8.10 -0.83
N GLY A 51 -3.38 7.89 0.01
CA GLY A 51 -4.03 8.92 0.81
C GLY A 51 -4.45 8.40 2.18
N TYR A 52 -4.92 9.31 3.03
CA TYR A 52 -5.57 8.97 4.28
C TYR A 52 -6.64 10.01 4.60
N PHE A 53 -7.62 9.62 5.40
CA PHE A 53 -8.69 10.46 5.93
C PHE A 53 -8.85 10.21 7.42
N VAL A 54 -9.12 11.26 8.18
CA VAL A 54 -9.48 11.19 9.58
C VAL A 54 -10.90 11.73 9.70
N ASP A 55 -11.83 10.86 10.09
CA ASP A 55 -13.24 11.17 10.24
C ASP A 55 -13.61 11.20 11.72
N LYS A 56 -14.35 12.23 12.14
CA LYS A 56 -14.98 12.28 13.45
C LYS A 56 -16.32 11.54 13.38
N THR A 57 -16.51 10.57 14.24
CA THR A 57 -17.73 9.77 14.36
C THR A 57 -18.38 9.99 15.72
N SER A 58 -19.60 9.53 15.89
CA SER A 58 -20.30 9.57 17.19
C SER A 58 -19.61 8.76 18.30
N GLN A 59 -18.71 7.85 17.92
CA GLN A 59 -18.00 6.94 18.85
C GLN A 59 -16.52 7.29 19.00
N GLY A 60 -16.03 8.39 18.38
CA GLY A 60 -14.62 8.79 18.39
C GLY A 60 -14.10 9.14 17.00
N TYR A 61 -12.83 8.84 16.74
CA TYR A 61 -12.18 9.10 15.47
C TYR A 61 -11.91 7.81 14.69
N LYS A 62 -12.03 7.89 13.38
CA LYS A 62 -11.68 6.83 12.44
C LYS A 62 -10.63 7.34 11.46
N ILE A 63 -9.51 6.62 11.35
CA ILE A 63 -8.54 6.85 10.28
C ILE A 63 -8.70 5.79 9.20
N SER A 64 -8.76 6.22 7.95
CA SER A 64 -8.86 5.36 6.77
C SER A 64 -7.71 5.66 5.82
N PHE A 65 -7.20 4.63 5.14
CA PHE A 65 -6.13 4.77 4.14
C PHE A 65 -6.65 4.29 2.79
N ASP A 66 -6.36 5.08 1.75
CA ASP A 66 -6.71 4.78 0.37
C ASP A 66 -5.48 4.49 -0.46
N MET A 67 -5.63 3.56 -1.38
CA MET A 67 -4.66 3.24 -2.42
C MET A 67 -5.35 2.52 -3.59
N GLU A 68 -4.67 2.45 -4.74
CA GLU A 68 -5.10 1.61 -5.85
C GLU A 68 -5.29 0.15 -5.43
N ASP A 69 -6.31 -0.54 -5.97
CA ASP A 69 -6.66 -1.93 -5.63
C ASP A 69 -5.48 -2.90 -5.73
N TYR A 70 -4.59 -2.69 -6.70
CA TYR A 70 -3.41 -3.53 -6.84
C TYR A 70 -2.33 -3.26 -5.79
N GLY A 71 -2.44 -2.18 -5.02
CA GLY A 71 -1.49 -1.83 -3.96
C GLY A 71 -1.34 -2.93 -2.91
N MET A 72 -2.42 -3.59 -2.54
CA MET A 72 -2.38 -4.71 -1.58
C MET A 72 -1.58 -5.90 -2.12
N PHE A 73 -1.69 -6.21 -3.41
CA PHE A 73 -0.89 -7.27 -4.05
C PHE A 73 0.59 -6.89 -4.11
N GLN A 74 0.90 -5.62 -4.33
CA GLN A 74 2.27 -5.12 -4.33
C GLN A 74 2.85 -5.11 -2.91
N ASP A 75 2.06 -4.75 -1.90
CA ASP A 75 2.48 -4.71 -0.49
C ASP A 75 2.72 -6.11 0.06
N ARG A 76 1.70 -6.97 0.02
CA ARG A 76 1.69 -8.31 0.60
C ARG A 76 2.32 -9.37 -0.30
N GLY A 77 2.52 -9.05 -1.57
CA GLY A 77 2.94 -10.01 -2.59
C GLY A 77 1.86 -10.99 -2.98
N VAL A 78 2.14 -11.82 -3.99
CA VAL A 78 1.26 -12.90 -4.44
C VAL A 78 2.07 -14.18 -4.58
N LYS A 79 1.62 -15.28 -4.01
CA LYS A 79 2.27 -16.59 -4.12
C LYS A 79 2.17 -17.12 -5.55
N GLY A 80 3.26 -17.67 -6.06
CA GLY A 80 3.27 -18.33 -7.37
C GLY A 80 2.72 -19.75 -7.33
N VAL A 81 2.44 -20.30 -8.51
CA VAL A 81 1.92 -21.69 -8.65
C VAL A 81 3.00 -22.73 -8.36
N LYS A 82 4.25 -22.49 -8.79
CA LYS A 82 5.35 -23.47 -8.70
C LYS A 82 6.34 -23.16 -7.57
N SER A 83 6.51 -21.91 -7.24
CA SER A 83 7.44 -21.48 -6.21
C SER A 83 6.90 -20.25 -5.49
N ASN A 84 7.53 -19.90 -4.36
CA ASN A 84 7.11 -18.75 -3.59
C ASN A 84 8.35 -18.00 -3.04
N TYR A 85 8.26 -16.68 -2.97
CA TYR A 85 9.24 -15.87 -2.25
C TYR A 85 9.03 -16.03 -0.74
N LEU A 86 10.11 -16.03 0.03
CA LEU A 86 10.04 -16.10 1.50
C LEU A 86 9.20 -14.97 2.09
N GLU A 87 9.30 -13.79 1.50
CA GLU A 87 8.55 -12.60 1.90
C GLU A 87 7.03 -12.76 1.70
N ASN A 88 6.61 -13.67 0.83
CA ASN A 88 5.21 -13.95 0.56
C ASN A 88 4.61 -15.04 1.48
N ARG A 89 5.38 -15.56 2.44
CA ARG A 89 4.95 -16.70 3.27
C ARG A 89 3.57 -16.48 3.88
N ASN A 90 3.32 -15.27 4.38
CA ASN A 90 2.07 -14.88 5.03
C ASN A 90 1.12 -14.13 4.09
N SER A 91 1.38 -14.08 2.78
CA SER A 91 0.46 -13.44 1.84
C SER A 91 -0.86 -14.22 1.75
N PRO A 92 -2.00 -13.53 1.81
CA PRO A 92 -3.31 -14.14 1.57
C PRO A 92 -3.57 -14.39 0.09
N PHE A 93 -2.75 -13.82 -0.81
CA PHE A 93 -2.94 -13.88 -2.25
C PHE A 93 -2.09 -14.97 -2.89
N SER A 94 -2.69 -15.69 -3.85
CA SER A 94 -1.98 -16.73 -4.62
C SER A 94 -2.55 -16.86 -6.03
N TYR A 95 -1.67 -17.12 -7.01
CA TYR A 95 -2.11 -17.51 -8.34
C TYR A 95 -2.58 -18.96 -8.35
N LYS A 96 -3.67 -19.22 -9.06
CA LYS A 96 -4.18 -20.57 -9.27
C LYS A 96 -3.54 -21.19 -10.51
N PRO A 97 -3.46 -22.53 -10.63
CA PRO A 97 -2.94 -23.21 -11.82
C PRO A 97 -3.63 -22.80 -13.13
N ASN A 98 -4.94 -22.51 -13.06
CA ASN A 98 -5.75 -22.06 -14.19
C ASN A 98 -5.67 -20.55 -14.47
N SER A 99 -4.92 -19.77 -13.69
CA SER A 99 -4.70 -18.33 -13.94
C SER A 99 -4.05 -18.14 -15.31
N ASN A 100 -4.69 -17.35 -16.20
CA ASN A 100 -4.22 -17.14 -17.56
C ASN A 100 -3.56 -15.76 -17.76
N LEU A 101 -2.39 -15.55 -17.14
CA LEU A 101 -1.63 -14.30 -17.31
C LEU A 101 -1.05 -14.15 -18.72
N VAL A 102 -0.78 -15.24 -19.41
CA VAL A 102 -0.31 -15.22 -20.80
C VAL A 102 -1.42 -14.73 -21.73
N GLY A 103 -2.67 -15.18 -21.52
CA GLY A 103 -3.83 -14.67 -22.25
C GLY A 103 -4.10 -13.19 -21.91
N LEU A 104 -3.95 -12.78 -20.66
CA LEU A 104 -4.04 -11.38 -20.27
C LEU A 104 -3.01 -10.53 -21.03
N GLU A 105 -1.75 -10.99 -21.12
CA GLU A 105 -0.72 -10.29 -21.90
C GLU A 105 -1.08 -10.21 -23.38
N TYR A 106 -1.58 -11.31 -23.96
CA TYR A 106 -2.00 -11.36 -25.36
C TYR A 106 -3.05 -10.29 -25.69
N HIS A 107 -4.06 -10.13 -24.83
CA HIS A 107 -5.16 -9.20 -25.05
C HIS A 107 -4.86 -7.75 -24.66
N THR A 108 -4.08 -7.53 -23.61
CA THR A 108 -3.88 -6.18 -23.03
C THR A 108 -2.49 -5.61 -23.21
N GLY A 109 -1.48 -6.46 -23.37
CA GLY A 109 -0.07 -6.07 -23.42
C GLY A 109 0.42 -5.43 -22.13
N VAL A 110 -0.20 -5.72 -20.97
CA VAL A 110 0.10 -5.06 -19.70
C VAL A 110 1.55 -5.23 -19.27
N PHE A 111 2.10 -6.44 -19.42
CA PHE A 111 3.50 -6.73 -19.07
C PHE A 111 4.48 -6.18 -20.10
N SER A 112 4.12 -6.16 -21.39
CA SER A 112 4.91 -5.51 -22.45
C SER A 112 5.01 -4.01 -22.24
N LYS A 113 3.91 -3.37 -21.88
CA LYS A 113 3.87 -1.94 -21.54
C LYS A 113 4.73 -1.64 -20.31
N PHE A 114 4.65 -2.48 -19.28
CA PHE A 114 5.53 -2.38 -18.12
C PHE A 114 7.00 -2.53 -18.53
N ALA A 115 7.36 -3.59 -19.28
CA ALA A 115 8.71 -3.85 -19.74
C ALA A 115 9.28 -2.67 -20.55
N SER A 116 8.45 -2.04 -21.40
CA SER A 116 8.83 -0.85 -22.16
C SER A 116 9.12 0.35 -21.25
N ARG A 117 8.28 0.61 -20.26
CA ARG A 117 8.47 1.72 -19.28
C ARG A 117 9.77 1.59 -18.51
N VAL A 118 10.11 0.37 -18.06
CA VAL A 118 11.34 0.10 -17.29
C VAL A 118 12.53 -0.27 -18.17
N LYS A 119 12.38 -0.21 -19.51
CA LYS A 119 13.40 -0.55 -20.53
C LYS A 119 13.97 -1.96 -20.35
N LEU A 120 13.13 -2.93 -19.95
CA LEU A 120 13.50 -4.32 -19.73
C LEU A 120 13.27 -5.14 -20.99
N GLN A 121 14.35 -5.62 -21.61
CA GLN A 121 14.32 -6.45 -22.80
C GLN A 121 15.05 -7.78 -22.57
N PRO A 122 14.57 -8.90 -23.12
CA PRO A 122 15.31 -10.16 -23.06
C PRO A 122 16.53 -10.09 -23.97
N ARG A 123 17.58 -10.85 -23.64
CA ARG A 123 18.73 -11.05 -24.52
C ARG A 123 18.82 -12.50 -24.93
N ASN A 124 19.13 -12.73 -26.19
CA ASN A 124 19.44 -14.07 -26.70
C ASN A 124 20.88 -14.49 -26.33
N LYS A 125 21.24 -15.74 -26.62
CA LYS A 125 22.60 -16.26 -26.35
C LYS A 125 23.73 -15.48 -27.06
N LYS A 126 23.40 -14.78 -28.15
CA LYS A 126 24.34 -13.92 -28.90
C LYS A 126 24.38 -12.47 -28.38
N GLY A 127 23.71 -12.16 -27.26
CA GLY A 127 23.67 -10.83 -26.66
C GLY A 127 22.71 -9.83 -27.31
N GLN A 128 21.99 -10.22 -28.36
CA GLN A 128 21.04 -9.35 -29.06
C GLN A 128 19.76 -9.15 -28.24
N PHE A 129 19.23 -7.93 -28.27
CA PHE A 129 17.97 -7.60 -27.61
C PHE A 129 16.76 -8.17 -28.35
N GLY A 130 15.85 -8.78 -27.60
CA GLY A 130 14.52 -9.15 -28.09
C GLY A 130 13.51 -8.02 -27.95
N THR A 131 12.26 -8.30 -28.31
CA THR A 131 11.18 -7.31 -28.25
C THR A 131 10.58 -7.19 -26.83
N TYR A 132 9.97 -6.04 -26.55
CA TYR A 132 9.19 -5.86 -25.32
C TYR A 132 8.01 -6.83 -25.23
N LYS A 133 7.40 -7.19 -26.37
CA LYS A 133 6.33 -8.19 -26.45
C LYS A 133 6.81 -9.56 -25.96
N THR A 134 7.99 -10.00 -26.41
CA THR A 134 8.61 -11.24 -25.92
C THR A 134 8.87 -11.16 -24.43
N MET A 135 9.35 -10.00 -23.93
CA MET A 135 9.55 -9.81 -22.49
C MET A 135 8.24 -9.85 -21.71
N GLY A 136 7.15 -9.32 -22.26
CA GLY A 136 5.81 -9.40 -21.66
C GLY A 136 5.37 -10.84 -21.39
N TYR A 137 5.53 -11.72 -22.37
CA TYR A 137 5.22 -13.17 -22.21
C TYR A 137 6.12 -13.85 -21.17
N ILE A 138 7.41 -13.52 -21.16
CA ILE A 138 8.35 -14.04 -20.16
C ILE A 138 7.92 -13.59 -18.74
N LEU A 139 7.56 -12.33 -18.57
CA LEU A 139 7.08 -11.79 -17.31
C LEU A 139 5.77 -12.45 -16.87
N ALA A 140 4.79 -12.59 -17.77
CA ALA A 140 3.51 -13.25 -17.49
C ALA A 140 3.71 -14.67 -16.93
N ASN A 141 4.55 -15.48 -17.60
CA ASN A 141 4.90 -16.82 -17.15
C ASN A 141 5.68 -16.82 -15.83
N SER A 142 6.64 -15.92 -15.67
CA SER A 142 7.44 -15.81 -14.45
C SER A 142 6.56 -15.43 -13.25
N ILE A 143 5.70 -14.43 -13.42
CA ILE A 143 4.78 -13.96 -12.37
C ILE A 143 3.79 -15.05 -11.98
N LYS A 144 3.20 -15.76 -12.96
CA LYS A 144 2.34 -16.90 -12.64
C LYS A 144 3.04 -17.96 -11.80
N ASN A 145 4.26 -18.32 -12.17
CA ASN A 145 4.98 -19.44 -11.56
C ASN A 145 5.65 -19.07 -10.24
N LYS A 146 6.25 -17.89 -10.13
CA LYS A 146 7.03 -17.43 -8.97
C LYS A 146 6.26 -16.52 -8.04
N GLY A 147 5.18 -15.88 -8.54
CA GLY A 147 4.44 -14.86 -7.81
C GLY A 147 5.03 -13.46 -7.94
N ILE A 148 4.46 -12.54 -7.16
CA ILE A 148 4.92 -11.16 -7.00
C ILE A 148 5.54 -11.04 -5.61
N LYS A 149 6.80 -10.61 -5.53
CA LYS A 149 7.50 -10.43 -4.25
C LYS A 149 6.84 -9.33 -3.43
N ALA A 150 6.57 -9.60 -2.14
CA ALA A 150 6.06 -8.61 -1.21
C ALA A 150 7.05 -7.45 -1.02
N SER A 151 6.59 -6.24 -1.19
CA SER A 151 7.42 -5.04 -1.00
C SER A 151 7.32 -4.48 0.43
N MET A 152 6.23 -4.77 1.12
CA MET A 152 5.90 -4.27 2.46
C MET A 152 6.02 -2.73 2.52
N PHE A 153 5.62 -2.05 1.44
CA PHE A 153 5.80 -0.60 1.34
C PHE A 153 4.85 0.15 2.27
N PHE A 154 3.65 -0.39 2.50
CA PHE A 154 2.63 0.17 3.38
C PHE A 154 2.63 -0.51 4.75
N THR A 155 2.60 -1.84 4.80
CA THR A 155 2.51 -2.61 6.05
C THR A 155 3.61 -2.23 7.05
N LYS A 156 4.89 -2.22 6.63
CA LYS A 156 5.98 -1.89 7.58
C LYS A 156 5.96 -0.46 8.13
N PRO A 157 5.72 0.60 7.33
CA PRO A 157 5.51 1.94 7.88
C PRO A 157 4.33 2.02 8.84
N PHE A 158 3.22 1.38 8.49
CA PHE A 158 2.02 1.33 9.32
C PHE A 158 2.29 0.67 10.68
N GLU A 159 2.85 -0.54 10.69
CA GLU A 159 3.18 -1.27 11.93
C GLU A 159 4.08 -0.43 12.84
N ARG A 160 5.17 0.14 12.30
CA ARG A 160 6.11 0.96 13.07
C ARG A 160 5.50 2.22 13.66
N ALA A 161 4.56 2.83 12.94
CA ALA A 161 3.86 4.00 13.45
C ALA A 161 2.80 3.60 14.47
N PHE A 162 2.11 2.49 14.21
CA PHE A 162 1.06 1.98 15.07
C PHE A 162 1.57 1.51 16.45
N ASP A 163 2.79 0.97 16.52
CA ASP A 163 3.41 0.54 17.77
C ASP A 163 3.56 1.70 18.79
N ARG A 164 3.67 2.95 18.31
CA ARG A 164 3.81 4.16 19.16
C ARG A 164 2.49 4.91 19.35
N LEU A 165 1.55 4.73 18.45
CA LEU A 165 0.30 5.49 18.41
C LEU A 165 -0.50 5.44 19.73
N PRO A 166 -0.62 4.32 20.46
CA PRO A 166 -1.38 4.27 21.71
C PRO A 166 -0.84 5.18 22.80
N GLU A 167 0.49 5.29 22.95
CA GLU A 167 1.14 6.17 23.94
C GLU A 167 0.94 7.64 23.52
N ASP A 168 1.24 7.98 22.28
CA ASP A 168 1.07 9.32 21.74
C ASP A 168 -0.38 9.82 21.84
N MET A 169 -1.37 8.93 21.59
CA MET A 169 -2.80 9.23 21.72
C MET A 169 -3.22 9.44 23.17
N ALA A 170 -2.72 8.64 24.11
CA ALA A 170 -3.05 8.78 25.52
C ALA A 170 -2.57 10.13 26.07
N ASP A 171 -1.35 10.54 25.72
CA ASP A 171 -0.80 11.84 26.12
C ASP A 171 -1.63 13.00 25.54
N LYS A 172 -2.04 12.92 24.27
CA LYS A 172 -2.86 13.95 23.64
C LYS A 172 -4.29 13.99 24.15
N LEU A 173 -4.86 12.86 24.53
CA LEU A 173 -6.17 12.82 25.20
C LEU A 173 -6.11 13.51 26.57
N ILE A 174 -5.07 13.27 27.36
CA ILE A 174 -4.86 13.94 28.65
C ILE A 174 -4.71 15.45 28.45
N GLU A 175 -3.93 15.87 27.44
CA GLU A 175 -3.75 17.29 27.10
C GLU A 175 -5.08 17.96 26.75
N ASP A 176 -5.91 17.33 25.90
CA ASP A 176 -7.23 17.84 25.51
C ASP A 176 -8.17 17.93 26.71
N ILE A 177 -8.22 16.91 27.57
CA ILE A 177 -9.04 16.94 28.80
C ILE A 177 -8.58 18.10 29.71
N THR A 178 -7.28 18.27 29.91
CA THR A 178 -6.72 19.30 30.80
C THR A 178 -6.99 20.73 30.28
N LYS A 179 -7.02 20.92 28.98
CA LYS A 179 -7.33 22.22 28.35
C LYS A 179 -8.82 22.61 28.43
N ASN A 180 -9.70 21.60 28.57
CA ASN A 180 -11.15 21.80 28.57
C ASN A 180 -11.76 21.80 29.99
N ILE A 181 -10.95 21.68 31.05
CA ILE A 181 -11.31 21.88 32.46
C ILE A 181 -10.92 23.29 32.89
#